data_0e77f0b4d53e4780e8eee0002840d2ba
#
_entry.id   0e77f0b4d53e4780e8eee0002840d2ba
#
_cell.length_a   1.000
_cell.length_b   1.000
_cell.length_c   1.000
_cell.angle_alpha   90.00
_cell.angle_beta   90.00
_cell.angle_gamma   90.00
#
_symmetry.space_group_name_H-M   'P 1'
#
loop_
_entity.id
_entity.type
_entity.pdbx_description
1 polymer ?
#
loop_
_entity_poly.entity_id
_entity_poly.type
_entity_poly.pdbx_seq_one_letter_code
_entity_poly.pdbx_strand_id
1 'polypeptide(L)'
;AAYSVKLDASGALESYRRLGEDDEPEAGAGKFYAYLIVAEPHPWFNDQTYVDTLNPKAIEKFVDVTYEAYFKAVGGEFDRTVPAIFTDEPQFTRKSALKFAQEKRDAVFPFTDDLPETYREAYGADLLDTFPEVIWELPDGKYSLARYRYHDHVSERFASAFADTIGSWCEKHDIRFSGHMMEEGSLESQTCALGEAMRSYRSFQLPGIDMLCDAYEFSTAKQAQSASRQFGRGGVLSELNGVTDWDFDFKGHKGHGDWQAALGVTVRVPHLSWLSMGGEAKRDYPASISYQSPWYKKYPIIADHFARVNAAMTRGRARVRVAVVHPVESYWLA
;
A
#
# COMPACT_ATOMS: atom_id res chain seq x y z
N ALA A 1 0.64 24.06 14.13
CA ALA A 1 0.04 24.14 15.47
C ALA A 1 1.12 23.95 16.53
N ALA A 2 0.90 24.48 17.75
CA ALA A 2 1.73 24.25 18.91
C ALA A 2 0.88 23.65 20.04
N TYR A 3 1.52 22.86 20.92
CA TYR A 3 0.85 22.16 22.00
C TYR A 3 1.62 22.25 23.31
N SER A 4 0.88 22.39 24.41
CA SER A 4 1.35 22.05 25.74
C SER A 4 1.03 20.58 25.97
N VAL A 5 2.01 19.75 26.26
CA VAL A 5 1.83 18.31 26.49
C VAL A 5 2.52 17.91 27.78
N LYS A 6 1.77 17.29 28.68
CA LYS A 6 2.27 16.72 29.91
C LYS A 6 2.08 15.21 29.90
N LEU A 7 3.18 14.49 30.12
CA LEU A 7 3.19 13.04 30.22
C LEU A 7 3.33 12.64 31.69
N ASP A 8 2.66 11.57 32.07
CA ASP A 8 2.83 10.95 33.39
C ASP A 8 4.14 10.17 33.49
N ALA A 9 4.39 9.55 34.62
CA ALA A 9 5.61 8.78 34.85
C ALA A 9 5.75 7.53 33.95
N SER A 10 4.66 7.04 33.41
CA SER A 10 4.63 5.92 32.46
C SER A 10 4.87 6.35 31.02
N GLY A 11 4.77 7.65 30.73
CA GLY A 11 4.80 8.22 29.38
C GLY A 11 3.43 8.38 28.74
N ALA A 12 2.36 8.15 29.48
CA ALA A 12 1.01 8.38 29.00
C ALA A 12 0.63 9.87 29.06
N LEU A 13 -0.31 10.28 28.23
CA LEU A 13 -0.75 11.66 28.04
C LEU A 13 -1.61 12.12 29.21
N GLU A 14 -1.00 12.74 30.23
CA GLU A 14 -1.71 13.23 31.43
C GLU A 14 -2.64 14.40 31.10
N SER A 15 -2.13 15.39 30.37
CA SER A 15 -2.91 16.54 29.86
C SER A 15 -2.28 17.12 28.60
N TYR A 16 -3.11 17.74 27.80
CA TYR A 16 -2.64 18.53 26.65
C TYR A 16 -3.64 19.63 26.31
N ARG A 17 -3.14 20.67 25.65
CA ARG A 17 -3.95 21.66 24.96
C ARG A 17 -3.22 22.25 23.76
N ARG A 18 -3.95 22.65 22.76
CA ARG A 18 -3.46 23.47 21.65
C ARG A 18 -3.16 24.88 22.15
N LEU A 19 -2.00 25.41 21.76
CA LEU A 19 -1.53 26.73 22.15
C LEU A 19 -1.88 27.76 21.08
N GLY A 20 -2.29 28.94 21.51
CA GLY A 20 -2.31 30.14 20.67
C GLY A 20 -0.89 30.67 20.44
N GLU A 21 -0.78 31.76 19.69
CA GLU A 21 0.49 32.33 19.24
C GLU A 21 1.38 32.77 20.41
N ASP A 22 0.78 33.40 21.42
CA ASP A 22 1.47 33.95 22.62
C ASP A 22 1.36 33.03 23.85
N ASP A 23 0.79 31.84 23.70
CA ASP A 23 0.57 30.94 24.83
C ASP A 23 1.85 30.22 25.24
N GLU A 24 2.05 30.14 26.57
CA GLU A 24 3.08 29.29 27.15
C GLU A 24 2.52 27.93 27.61
N PRO A 25 3.35 26.86 27.61
CA PRO A 25 2.93 25.57 28.13
C PRO A 25 2.63 25.63 29.62
N GLU A 26 1.80 24.70 30.10
CA GLU A 26 1.53 24.53 31.52
C GLU A 26 2.79 24.16 32.30
N ALA A 27 2.79 24.44 33.59
CA ALA A 27 3.94 24.11 34.44
C ALA A 27 4.21 22.59 34.42
N GLY A 28 5.43 22.22 34.09
CA GLY A 28 5.86 20.81 33.95
C GLY A 28 5.48 20.13 32.64
N ALA A 29 4.82 20.84 31.71
CA ALA A 29 4.56 20.36 30.37
C ALA A 29 5.67 20.74 29.38
N GLY A 30 5.83 19.93 28.33
CA GLY A 30 6.65 20.24 27.17
C GLY A 30 5.90 21.06 26.12
N LYS A 31 6.62 21.84 25.32
CA LYS A 31 6.07 22.52 24.13
C LYS A 31 6.42 21.71 22.89
N PHE A 32 5.41 21.29 22.15
CA PHE A 32 5.54 20.50 20.94
C PHE A 32 4.92 21.23 19.75
N TYR A 33 5.45 20.98 18.57
CA TYR A 33 5.02 21.63 17.34
C TYR A 33 4.60 20.60 16.31
N ALA A 34 3.41 20.76 15.73
CA ALA A 34 3.06 20.14 14.48
C ALA A 34 3.29 21.17 13.35
N TYR A 35 4.14 20.82 12.41
CA TYR A 35 4.48 21.66 11.26
C TYR A 35 4.42 20.86 9.97
N LEU A 36 4.09 21.55 8.88
CA LEU A 36 4.02 20.95 7.56
C LEU A 36 5.42 20.91 6.94
N ILE A 37 5.78 19.74 6.43
CA ILE A 37 6.95 19.56 5.58
C ILE A 37 6.44 19.31 4.16
N VAL A 38 6.89 20.14 3.23
CA VAL A 38 6.66 19.90 1.80
C VAL A 38 7.79 19.00 1.29
N ALA A 39 7.40 17.93 0.57
CA ALA A 39 8.38 16.99 0.03
C ALA A 39 9.33 17.67 -0.96
N GLU A 40 10.62 17.44 -0.79
CA GLU A 40 11.65 17.92 -1.70
C GLU A 40 11.80 16.99 -2.92
N PRO A 41 12.29 17.51 -4.06
CA PRO A 41 12.66 16.68 -5.19
C PRO A 41 13.72 15.62 -4.79
N HIS A 42 13.57 14.42 -5.33
CA HIS A 42 14.47 13.32 -5.01
C HIS A 42 14.89 12.56 -6.28
N PRO A 43 16.16 12.14 -6.42
CA PRO A 43 16.65 11.41 -7.60
C PRO A 43 15.87 10.13 -7.91
N TRP A 44 15.35 9.44 -6.88
CA TRP A 44 14.48 8.27 -7.06
C TRP A 44 13.23 8.57 -7.89
N PHE A 45 12.73 9.80 -7.84
CA PHE A 45 11.57 10.26 -8.60
C PHE A 45 11.98 11.16 -9.78
N ASN A 46 13.13 10.89 -10.39
CA ASN A 46 13.66 11.66 -11.52
C ASN A 46 13.78 13.17 -11.22
N ASP A 47 14.30 13.49 -10.03
CA ASP A 47 14.44 14.86 -9.51
C ASP A 47 13.11 15.63 -9.43
N GLN A 48 12.01 14.92 -9.29
CA GLN A 48 10.69 15.45 -8.99
C GLN A 48 10.26 15.09 -7.57
N THR A 49 9.16 15.65 -7.10
CA THR A 49 8.49 15.23 -5.87
C THR A 49 7.61 14.02 -6.15
N TYR A 50 7.37 13.20 -5.12
CA TYR A 50 6.33 12.17 -5.19
C TYR A 50 4.94 12.82 -5.24
N VAL A 51 4.00 12.20 -5.94
CA VAL A 51 2.63 12.71 -6.04
C VAL A 51 1.90 12.59 -4.69
N ASP A 52 1.07 13.58 -4.35
CA ASP A 52 0.20 13.49 -3.17
C ASP A 52 -0.95 12.49 -3.42
N THR A 53 -0.76 11.27 -2.95
CA THR A 53 -1.70 10.16 -3.12
C THR A 53 -2.95 10.27 -2.24
N LEU A 54 -2.99 11.21 -1.30
CA LEU A 54 -4.17 11.54 -0.50
C LEU A 54 -5.05 12.62 -1.15
N ASN A 55 -4.55 13.26 -2.22
CA ASN A 55 -5.21 14.36 -2.90
C ASN A 55 -5.88 13.90 -4.20
N PRO A 56 -7.22 13.84 -4.26
CA PRO A 56 -7.92 13.38 -5.46
C PRO A 56 -7.59 14.22 -6.71
N LYS A 57 -7.39 15.55 -6.56
CA LYS A 57 -7.03 16.41 -7.69
C LYS A 57 -5.65 16.11 -8.25
N ALA A 58 -4.70 15.74 -7.38
CA ALA A 58 -3.36 15.33 -7.81
C ALA A 58 -3.42 14.01 -8.59
N ILE A 59 -4.23 13.06 -8.15
CA ILE A 59 -4.41 11.78 -8.83
C ILE A 59 -5.23 11.93 -10.12
N GLU A 60 -6.26 12.76 -10.15
CA GLU A 60 -6.96 13.11 -11.38
C GLU A 60 -5.99 13.69 -12.42
N LYS A 61 -5.06 14.58 -11.98
CA LYS A 61 -4.03 15.12 -12.86
C LYS A 61 -3.05 14.06 -13.33
N PHE A 62 -2.67 13.12 -12.47
CA PHE A 62 -1.83 11.98 -12.84
C PHE A 62 -2.52 11.10 -13.90
N VAL A 63 -3.81 10.81 -13.75
CA VAL A 63 -4.62 10.10 -14.74
C VAL A 63 -4.66 10.85 -16.05
N ASP A 64 -4.92 12.16 -16.04
CA ASP A 64 -4.95 13.01 -17.22
C ASP A 64 -3.63 12.99 -18.03
N VAL A 65 -2.49 13.10 -17.34
CA VAL A 65 -1.17 13.13 -18.02
C VAL A 65 -0.71 11.75 -18.48
N THR A 66 -1.07 10.69 -17.76
CA THR A 66 -0.52 9.36 -18.01
C THR A 66 -1.54 8.46 -18.69
N TYR A 67 -2.66 8.19 -18.05
CA TYR A 67 -3.65 7.21 -18.50
C TYR A 67 -4.37 7.66 -19.77
N GLU A 68 -4.75 8.93 -19.84
CA GLU A 68 -5.36 9.51 -21.06
C GLU A 68 -4.39 9.51 -22.25
N ALA A 69 -3.08 9.66 -22.00
CA ALA A 69 -2.08 9.53 -23.06
C ALA A 69 -2.00 8.09 -23.60
N TYR A 70 -2.03 7.09 -22.73
CA TYR A 70 -2.10 5.69 -23.14
C TYR A 70 -3.41 5.38 -23.87
N PHE A 71 -4.54 5.87 -23.37
CA PHE A 71 -5.83 5.67 -24.04
C PHE A 71 -5.85 6.27 -25.45
N LYS A 72 -5.34 7.46 -25.64
CA LYS A 72 -5.22 8.08 -26.95
C LYS A 72 -4.32 7.29 -27.91
N ALA A 73 -3.24 6.69 -27.40
CA ALA A 73 -2.29 5.96 -28.21
C ALA A 73 -2.75 4.52 -28.55
N VAL A 74 -3.30 3.80 -27.58
CA VAL A 74 -3.56 2.36 -27.69
C VAL A 74 -4.91 1.93 -27.11
N GLY A 75 -5.85 2.85 -26.83
CA GLY A 75 -7.15 2.52 -26.22
C GLY A 75 -8.01 1.52 -27.02
N GLY A 76 -7.84 1.45 -28.34
CA GLY A 76 -8.48 0.44 -29.17
C GLY A 76 -7.99 -1.01 -28.92
N GLU A 77 -6.89 -1.17 -28.19
CA GLU A 77 -6.33 -2.47 -27.80
C GLU A 77 -6.62 -2.86 -26.34
N PHE A 78 -7.36 -2.00 -25.60
CA PHE A 78 -7.74 -2.29 -24.21
C PHE A 78 -8.64 -3.53 -24.13
N ASP A 79 -8.49 -4.30 -23.07
CA ASP A 79 -9.06 -5.65 -22.86
C ASP A 79 -8.74 -6.68 -23.96
N ARG A 80 -7.81 -6.35 -24.83
CA ARG A 80 -7.33 -7.24 -25.93
C ARG A 80 -5.82 -7.47 -25.79
N THR A 81 -5.04 -6.69 -26.51
CA THR A 81 -3.55 -6.75 -26.48
C THR A 81 -2.99 -6.10 -25.21
N VAL A 82 -3.69 -5.10 -24.69
CA VAL A 82 -3.36 -4.40 -23.42
C VAL A 82 -4.43 -4.75 -22.39
N PRO A 83 -4.22 -5.82 -21.59
CA PRO A 83 -5.27 -6.34 -20.72
C PRO A 83 -5.44 -5.61 -19.38
N ALA A 84 -4.41 -4.88 -18.94
CA ALA A 84 -4.40 -4.19 -17.67
C ALA A 84 -3.41 -3.03 -17.64
N ILE A 85 -3.64 -2.10 -16.74
CA ILE A 85 -2.66 -1.14 -16.26
C ILE A 85 -2.19 -1.62 -14.89
N PHE A 86 -0.89 -1.60 -14.67
CA PHE A 86 -0.26 -2.10 -13.46
C PHE A 86 0.28 -0.93 -12.63
N THR A 87 0.01 -0.93 -11.33
CA THR A 87 0.61 -0.03 -10.36
C THR A 87 1.53 -0.80 -9.43
N ASP A 88 2.69 -0.22 -9.17
CA ASP A 88 3.76 -0.80 -8.37
C ASP A 88 3.89 -0.01 -7.08
N GLU A 89 3.57 -0.63 -5.97
CA GLU A 89 3.76 -0.17 -4.59
C GLU A 89 3.35 1.29 -4.31
N PRO A 90 2.13 1.74 -4.67
CA PRO A 90 1.69 3.08 -4.31
C PRO A 90 1.57 3.22 -2.79
N GLN A 91 1.97 4.38 -2.27
CA GLN A 91 1.95 4.69 -0.86
C GLN A 91 1.68 6.17 -0.61
N PHE A 92 1.35 6.54 0.62
CA PHE A 92 1.44 7.93 1.08
C PHE A 92 2.79 8.19 1.76
N THR A 93 3.04 9.43 2.22
CA THR A 93 4.23 9.73 3.01
C THR A 93 4.32 8.80 4.22
N ARG A 94 5.38 8.00 4.29
CA ARG A 94 5.52 6.94 5.29
C ARG A 94 5.49 7.51 6.71
N LYS A 95 4.56 7.01 7.50
CA LYS A 95 4.44 7.36 8.92
C LYS A 95 5.66 6.85 9.69
N SER A 96 6.16 7.67 10.61
CA SER A 96 7.11 7.23 11.63
C SER A 96 6.63 7.66 13.01
N ALA A 97 6.53 6.71 13.94
CA ALA A 97 6.17 6.96 15.33
C ALA A 97 7.41 7.15 16.20
N LEU A 98 7.23 7.70 17.39
CA LEU A 98 8.26 7.72 18.44
C LEU A 98 8.49 6.28 18.92
N LYS A 99 9.74 5.93 19.25
CA LYS A 99 10.09 4.62 19.82
C LYS A 99 9.69 4.50 21.29
N PHE A 100 9.63 5.60 21.99
CA PHE A 100 9.17 5.72 23.37
C PHE A 100 8.67 7.16 23.61
N ALA A 101 7.80 7.34 24.55
CA ALA A 101 7.04 8.57 24.75
C ALA A 101 7.89 9.86 24.94
N GLN A 102 9.08 9.75 25.53
CA GLN A 102 9.98 10.88 25.78
C GLN A 102 11.06 11.04 24.71
N GLU A 103 10.99 10.27 23.61
CA GLU A 103 11.97 10.38 22.53
C GLU A 103 11.97 11.80 21.92
N LYS A 104 13.16 12.38 21.79
CA LYS A 104 13.35 13.72 21.21
C LYS A 104 13.74 13.63 19.73
N ARG A 105 12.76 13.26 18.92
CA ARG A 105 12.87 13.29 17.44
C ARG A 105 11.53 13.66 16.83
N ASP A 106 11.54 14.00 15.56
CA ASP A 106 10.32 14.21 14.82
C ASP A 106 9.62 12.87 14.54
N ALA A 107 8.32 12.84 14.78
CA ALA A 107 7.42 11.82 14.26
C ALA A 107 6.78 12.37 12.98
N VAL A 108 6.65 11.53 11.95
CA VAL A 108 6.11 11.92 10.65
C VAL A 108 4.75 11.30 10.45
N PHE A 109 3.80 12.10 10.01
CA PHE A 109 2.45 11.65 9.72
C PHE A 109 2.03 12.10 8.32
N PRO A 110 1.35 11.24 7.53
CA PRO A 110 0.82 11.62 6.23
C PRO A 110 -0.21 12.77 6.37
N PHE A 111 -0.14 13.70 5.44
CA PHE A 111 -0.99 14.88 5.42
C PHE A 111 -1.25 15.32 3.98
N THR A 112 -2.41 15.93 3.75
CA THR A 112 -2.76 16.64 2.50
C THR A 112 -3.51 17.92 2.86
N ASP A 113 -3.57 18.87 1.94
CA ASP A 113 -4.02 20.25 2.23
C ASP A 113 -5.42 20.33 2.83
N ASP A 114 -6.35 19.51 2.37
CA ASP A 114 -7.76 19.50 2.81
C ASP A 114 -8.05 18.46 3.92
N LEU A 115 -7.02 17.82 4.48
CA LEU A 115 -7.21 16.76 5.49
C LEU A 115 -7.96 17.23 6.74
N PRO A 116 -7.69 18.43 7.29
CA PRO A 116 -8.43 18.91 8.46
C PRO A 116 -9.93 19.17 8.17
N GLU A 117 -10.25 19.68 6.99
CA GLU A 117 -11.60 19.94 6.54
C GLU A 117 -12.39 18.65 6.39
N THR A 118 -11.85 17.70 5.64
CA THR A 118 -12.51 16.42 5.38
C THR A 118 -12.59 15.53 6.63
N TYR A 119 -11.63 15.66 7.55
CA TYR A 119 -11.70 15.00 8.86
C TYR A 119 -12.85 15.58 9.70
N ARG A 120 -13.00 16.91 9.70
CA ARG A 120 -14.11 17.58 10.41
C ARG A 120 -15.46 17.20 9.83
N GLU A 121 -15.57 17.10 8.51
CA GLU A 121 -16.80 16.64 7.84
C GLU A 121 -17.15 15.20 8.23
N ALA A 122 -16.16 14.31 8.29
CA ALA A 122 -16.37 12.90 8.61
C ALA A 122 -16.71 12.64 10.08
N TYR A 123 -16.07 13.37 11.01
CA TYR A 123 -16.14 13.03 12.44
C TYR A 123 -16.68 14.14 13.34
N GLY A 124 -16.97 15.34 12.81
CA GLY A 124 -17.44 16.48 13.59
C GLY A 124 -16.44 17.02 14.62
N ALA A 125 -15.14 16.76 14.42
CA ALA A 125 -14.05 17.13 15.33
C ALA A 125 -12.91 17.82 14.57
N ASP A 126 -12.17 18.69 15.25
CA ASP A 126 -10.95 19.28 14.67
C ASP A 126 -9.77 18.32 14.89
N LEU A 127 -9.11 17.92 13.82
CA LEU A 127 -7.95 17.03 13.87
C LEU A 127 -6.83 17.62 14.73
N LEU A 128 -6.57 18.92 14.58
CA LEU A 128 -5.46 19.56 15.28
C LEU A 128 -5.70 19.74 16.76
N ASP A 129 -6.96 19.77 17.23
CA ASP A 129 -7.25 19.90 18.65
C ASP A 129 -6.91 18.63 19.43
N THR A 130 -6.97 17.47 18.78
CA THR A 130 -6.74 16.16 19.40
C THR A 130 -5.48 15.45 18.89
N PHE A 131 -4.67 16.12 18.11
CA PHE A 131 -3.49 15.51 17.46
C PHE A 131 -2.47 14.88 18.45
N PRO A 132 -2.24 15.41 19.67
CA PRO A 132 -1.39 14.72 20.64
C PRO A 132 -1.84 13.28 20.99
N GLU A 133 -3.15 12.99 20.93
CA GLU A 133 -3.65 11.61 21.14
C GLU A 133 -3.28 10.64 20.00
N VAL A 134 -2.91 11.13 18.83
CA VAL A 134 -2.41 10.30 17.74
C VAL A 134 -1.00 9.81 18.03
N ILE A 135 -0.25 10.57 18.85
CA ILE A 135 1.18 10.31 19.13
C ILE A 135 1.36 9.52 20.42
N TRP A 136 0.72 9.92 21.50
CA TRP A 136 0.91 9.37 22.84
C TRP A 136 -0.28 8.55 23.32
N GLU A 137 0.00 7.52 24.14
CA GLU A 137 -1.02 6.70 24.78
C GLU A 137 -1.84 7.52 25.80
N LEU A 138 -3.12 7.15 25.96
CA LEU A 138 -3.96 7.69 27.04
C LEU A 138 -3.70 6.92 28.35
N PRO A 139 -3.91 7.56 29.52
CA PRO A 139 -3.73 6.91 30.81
C PRO A 139 -4.69 5.72 31.01
N ASP A 140 -4.32 4.82 31.91
CA ASP A 140 -5.15 3.68 32.33
C ASP A 140 -5.49 2.70 31.18
N GLY A 141 -4.69 2.65 30.14
CA GLY A 141 -4.90 1.77 28.98
C GLY A 141 -6.14 2.12 28.15
N LYS A 142 -6.60 3.38 28.23
CA LYS A 142 -7.71 3.86 27.39
C LYS A 142 -7.29 4.00 25.95
N TYR A 143 -8.19 3.67 25.04
CA TYR A 143 -7.97 3.85 23.62
C TYR A 143 -8.33 5.27 23.18
N SER A 144 -7.51 5.86 22.29
CA SER A 144 -7.81 7.17 21.71
C SER A 144 -8.71 7.03 20.49
N LEU A 145 -9.91 7.60 20.57
CA LEU A 145 -10.80 7.71 19.42
C LEU A 145 -10.23 8.65 18.35
N ALA A 146 -9.44 9.65 18.73
CA ALA A 146 -8.78 10.54 17.79
C ALA A 146 -7.73 9.80 16.96
N ARG A 147 -6.94 8.92 17.59
CA ARG A 147 -5.97 8.05 16.90
C ARG A 147 -6.66 7.12 15.91
N TYR A 148 -7.72 6.43 16.35
CA TYR A 148 -8.51 5.59 15.47
C TYR A 148 -9.01 6.36 14.24
N ARG A 149 -9.70 7.49 14.48
CA ARG A 149 -10.28 8.31 13.41
C ARG A 149 -9.24 8.86 12.45
N TYR A 150 -8.06 9.23 12.96
CA TYR A 150 -6.97 9.70 12.12
C TYR A 150 -6.53 8.60 11.13
N HIS A 151 -6.27 7.41 11.62
CA HIS A 151 -5.85 6.29 10.76
C HIS A 151 -6.94 5.83 9.81
N ASP A 152 -8.18 5.77 10.27
CA ASP A 152 -9.34 5.44 9.43
C ASP A 152 -9.49 6.48 8.30
N HIS A 153 -9.39 7.77 8.64
CA HIS A 153 -9.52 8.85 7.66
C HIS A 153 -8.41 8.84 6.62
N VAL A 154 -7.16 8.71 7.04
CA VAL A 154 -6.02 8.65 6.11
C VAL A 154 -6.11 7.42 5.21
N SER A 155 -6.51 6.26 5.76
CA SER A 155 -6.71 5.04 4.98
C SER A 155 -7.82 5.20 3.94
N GLU A 156 -8.94 5.82 4.32
CA GLU A 156 -10.05 6.09 3.38
C GLU A 156 -9.67 7.14 2.34
N ARG A 157 -8.93 8.18 2.73
CA ARG A 157 -8.43 9.19 1.79
C ARG A 157 -7.51 8.58 0.74
N PHE A 158 -6.59 7.69 1.15
CA PHE A 158 -5.73 6.99 0.21
C PHE A 158 -6.52 6.09 -0.73
N ALA A 159 -7.42 5.28 -0.21
CA ALA A 159 -8.24 4.40 -1.03
C ALA A 159 -9.11 5.20 -2.01
N SER A 160 -9.79 6.26 -1.54
CA SER A 160 -10.68 7.05 -2.40
C SER A 160 -9.94 7.92 -3.40
N ALA A 161 -8.88 8.62 -2.99
CA ALA A 161 -8.14 9.50 -3.88
C ALA A 161 -7.32 8.73 -4.91
N PHE A 162 -6.59 7.69 -4.51
CA PHE A 162 -5.74 6.92 -5.41
C PHE A 162 -6.50 5.77 -6.08
N ALA A 163 -6.92 4.77 -5.29
CA ALA A 163 -7.42 3.52 -5.85
C ALA A 163 -8.77 3.67 -6.56
N ASP A 164 -9.73 4.40 -5.96
CA ASP A 164 -11.05 4.58 -6.56
C ASP A 164 -11.00 5.46 -7.80
N THR A 165 -10.18 6.53 -7.81
CA THR A 165 -10.02 7.40 -8.98
C THR A 165 -9.48 6.62 -10.16
N ILE A 166 -8.39 5.86 -9.97
CA ILE A 166 -7.77 5.07 -11.04
C ILE A 166 -8.66 3.91 -11.44
N GLY A 167 -9.18 3.15 -10.47
CA GLY A 167 -10.05 2.00 -10.73
C GLY A 167 -11.31 2.36 -11.50
N SER A 168 -11.93 3.50 -11.17
CA SER A 168 -13.11 4.01 -11.89
C SER A 168 -12.78 4.44 -13.32
N TRP A 169 -11.63 5.06 -13.52
CA TRP A 169 -11.16 5.39 -14.86
C TRP A 169 -10.93 4.12 -15.69
N CYS A 170 -10.28 3.13 -15.11
CA CYS A 170 -10.02 1.84 -15.77
C CYS A 170 -11.32 1.12 -16.15
N GLU A 171 -12.28 1.07 -15.23
CA GLU A 171 -13.61 0.47 -15.49
C GLU A 171 -14.34 1.17 -16.64
N LYS A 172 -14.30 2.51 -16.67
CA LYS A 172 -14.92 3.31 -17.74
C LYS A 172 -14.29 3.06 -19.12
N HIS A 173 -13.04 2.66 -19.15
CA HIS A 173 -12.28 2.46 -20.40
C HIS A 173 -12.05 0.99 -20.75
N ASP A 174 -12.78 0.06 -20.12
CA ASP A 174 -12.70 -1.37 -20.36
C ASP A 174 -11.28 -1.94 -20.25
N ILE A 175 -10.49 -1.44 -19.28
CA ILE A 175 -9.18 -1.97 -18.94
C ILE A 175 -9.13 -2.31 -17.46
N ARG A 176 -8.35 -3.33 -17.07
CA ARG A 176 -8.23 -3.70 -15.66
C ARG A 176 -7.21 -2.83 -14.95
N PHE A 177 -7.57 -2.36 -13.78
CA PHE A 177 -6.60 -1.82 -12.82
C PHE A 177 -6.03 -2.99 -12.01
N SER A 178 -4.72 -3.14 -12.04
CA SER A 178 -3.98 -4.22 -11.40
C SER A 178 -2.70 -3.70 -10.72
N GLY A 179 -1.99 -4.59 -10.06
CA GLY A 179 -0.77 -4.29 -9.30
C GLY A 179 -0.93 -4.66 -7.85
N HIS A 180 0.00 -4.21 -7.04
CA HIS A 180 0.09 -4.49 -5.62
C HIS A 180 0.36 -3.22 -4.83
N MET A 181 0.13 -3.31 -3.51
CA MET A 181 0.29 -2.19 -2.59
C MET A 181 1.66 -2.27 -1.91
N MET A 182 2.08 -1.16 -1.31
CA MET A 182 3.30 -1.13 -0.50
C MET A 182 3.06 -1.78 0.87
N GLU A 183 3.98 -2.65 1.30
CA GLU A 183 4.08 -3.07 2.70
C GLU A 183 2.84 -3.79 3.29
N GLU A 184 2.15 -4.62 2.53
CA GLU A 184 0.95 -5.34 3.01
C GLU A 184 1.26 -6.45 4.03
N GLY A 185 2.53 -6.82 4.20
CA GLY A 185 2.96 -8.02 4.96
C GLY A 185 2.59 -8.01 6.44
N SER A 186 2.56 -6.84 7.10
CA SER A 186 2.20 -6.71 8.50
C SER A 186 1.20 -5.58 8.77
N LEU A 187 0.56 -5.59 9.95
CA LEU A 187 -0.35 -4.51 10.36
C LEU A 187 0.40 -3.18 10.54
N GLU A 188 1.62 -3.26 11.08
CA GLU A 188 2.48 -2.09 11.27
C GLU A 188 2.90 -1.48 9.92
N SER A 189 3.47 -2.30 9.04
CA SER A 189 4.02 -1.81 7.78
C SER A 189 2.93 -1.20 6.89
N GLN A 190 1.77 -1.85 6.74
CA GLN A 190 0.68 -1.28 5.97
C GLN A 190 0.10 -0.01 6.61
N THR A 191 -0.02 0.07 7.94
CA THR A 191 -0.46 1.31 8.62
C THR A 191 0.51 2.46 8.36
N CYS A 192 1.81 2.17 8.25
CA CYS A 192 2.82 3.19 7.97
C CYS A 192 2.84 3.68 6.52
N ALA A 193 2.44 2.86 5.56
CA ALA A 193 2.62 3.14 4.13
C ALA A 193 1.33 3.44 3.37
N LEU A 194 0.21 2.82 3.75
CA LEU A 194 -1.05 2.88 2.98
C LEU A 194 -2.34 2.83 3.85
N GLY A 195 -2.21 2.57 5.15
CA GLY A 195 -3.31 2.45 6.09
C GLY A 195 -3.92 1.05 6.12
N GLU A 196 -4.65 0.63 5.09
CA GLU A 196 -5.31 -0.67 4.97
C GLU A 196 -5.30 -1.17 3.53
N ALA A 197 -4.61 -2.28 3.27
CA ALA A 197 -4.46 -2.83 1.92
C ALA A 197 -5.80 -3.28 1.29
N MET A 198 -6.63 -4.04 2.03
CA MET A 198 -7.88 -4.56 1.49
C MET A 198 -8.89 -3.47 1.13
N ARG A 199 -8.87 -2.33 1.82
CA ARG A 199 -9.71 -1.17 1.51
C ARG A 199 -9.41 -0.62 0.11
N SER A 200 -8.13 -0.50 -0.22
CA SER A 200 -7.68 -0.03 -1.53
C SER A 200 -8.03 -1.02 -2.66
N TYR A 201 -7.96 -2.32 -2.38
CA TYR A 201 -8.29 -3.35 -3.38
C TYR A 201 -9.76 -3.38 -3.83
N ARG A 202 -10.66 -2.65 -3.16
CA ARG A 202 -12.07 -2.55 -3.59
C ARG A 202 -12.23 -2.08 -5.03
N SER A 203 -11.32 -1.25 -5.51
CA SER A 203 -11.37 -0.65 -6.86
C SER A 203 -10.44 -1.31 -7.87
N PHE A 204 -9.63 -2.28 -7.44
CA PHE A 204 -8.83 -3.07 -8.37
C PHE A 204 -9.69 -4.13 -9.07
N GLN A 205 -9.68 -4.17 -10.40
CA GLN A 205 -10.31 -5.25 -11.15
C GLN A 205 -9.51 -6.56 -11.03
N LEU A 206 -8.22 -6.45 -10.76
CA LEU A 206 -7.32 -7.57 -10.52
C LEU A 206 -6.35 -7.22 -9.37
N PRO A 207 -6.77 -7.39 -8.09
CA PRO A 207 -5.88 -7.21 -6.95
C PRO A 207 -4.63 -8.06 -7.06
N GLY A 208 -3.48 -7.53 -6.64
CA GLY A 208 -2.21 -8.22 -6.73
C GLY A 208 -1.41 -8.22 -5.44
N ILE A 209 -0.30 -8.93 -5.49
CA ILE A 209 0.72 -8.99 -4.44
C ILE A 209 2.09 -8.93 -5.09
N ASP A 210 3.11 -8.46 -4.35
CA ASP A 210 4.51 -8.69 -4.65
C ASP A 210 5.06 -9.75 -3.70
N MET A 211 5.83 -10.68 -4.26
CA MET A 211 6.39 -11.78 -3.49
C MET A 211 7.87 -11.94 -3.81
N LEU A 212 8.66 -11.10 -3.14
CA LEU A 212 10.10 -11.04 -3.30
C LEU A 212 10.81 -12.24 -2.68
N CYS A 213 12.00 -12.50 -3.17
CA CYS A 213 12.83 -13.62 -2.73
C CYS A 213 12.08 -14.97 -2.90
N ASP A 214 12.41 -15.95 -2.10
CA ASP A 214 11.61 -17.18 -1.94
C ASP A 214 10.80 -17.10 -0.63
N ALA A 215 10.15 -15.94 -0.40
CA ALA A 215 9.39 -15.67 0.81
C ALA A 215 8.00 -16.32 0.77
N TYR A 216 7.44 -16.52 1.97
CA TYR A 216 6.11 -17.12 2.17
C TYR A 216 5.26 -16.19 3.03
N GLU A 217 4.65 -15.19 2.41
CA GLU A 217 3.79 -14.23 3.07
C GLU A 217 2.31 -14.57 2.88
N PHE A 218 1.82 -15.52 3.67
CA PHE A 218 0.45 -16.02 3.55
C PHE A 218 -0.60 -14.95 3.82
N SER A 219 -0.32 -14.02 4.74
CA SER A 219 -1.22 -12.90 5.07
C SER A 219 -1.42 -11.97 3.88
N THR A 220 -0.35 -11.61 3.18
CA THR A 220 -0.37 -10.77 1.97
C THR A 220 -1.24 -11.41 0.88
N ALA A 221 -0.98 -12.68 0.56
CA ALA A 221 -1.77 -13.42 -0.43
C ALA A 221 -3.25 -13.55 -0.02
N LYS A 222 -3.52 -13.74 1.28
CA LYS A 222 -4.90 -13.87 1.78
C LYS A 222 -5.67 -12.56 1.76
N GLN A 223 -5.02 -11.42 1.98
CA GLN A 223 -5.66 -10.10 1.87
C GLN A 223 -6.14 -9.87 0.43
N ALA A 224 -5.25 -10.01 -0.56
CA ALA A 224 -5.61 -9.85 -1.96
C ALA A 224 -6.69 -10.85 -2.43
N GLN A 225 -6.57 -12.13 -2.01
CA GLN A 225 -7.59 -13.15 -2.29
C GLN A 225 -8.94 -12.81 -1.66
N SER A 226 -8.94 -12.34 -0.41
CA SER A 226 -10.15 -11.96 0.31
C SER A 226 -10.84 -10.79 -0.37
N ALA A 227 -10.10 -9.74 -0.71
CA ALA A 227 -10.62 -8.58 -1.44
C ALA A 227 -11.17 -9.00 -2.81
N SER A 228 -10.42 -9.80 -3.59
CA SER A 228 -10.88 -10.32 -4.87
C SER A 228 -12.24 -11.02 -4.77
N ARG A 229 -12.44 -11.84 -3.73
CA ARG A 229 -13.71 -12.55 -3.51
C ARG A 229 -14.83 -11.66 -3.02
N GLN A 230 -14.55 -10.76 -2.07
CA GLN A 230 -15.55 -9.86 -1.50
C GLN A 230 -16.10 -8.90 -2.57
N PHE A 231 -15.26 -8.43 -3.46
CA PHE A 231 -15.63 -7.50 -4.53
C PHE A 231 -15.95 -8.19 -5.88
N GLY A 232 -16.02 -9.54 -5.89
CA GLY A 232 -16.42 -10.31 -7.08
C GLY A 232 -15.42 -10.23 -8.23
N ARG A 233 -14.12 -10.10 -7.93
CA ARG A 233 -13.07 -10.01 -8.94
C ARG A 233 -12.62 -11.37 -9.46
N GLY A 234 -12.00 -11.41 -10.65
CA GLY A 234 -11.71 -12.64 -11.37
C GLY A 234 -10.44 -13.40 -10.97
N GLY A 235 -9.71 -12.96 -9.96
CA GLY A 235 -8.48 -13.60 -9.53
C GLY A 235 -7.55 -12.69 -8.75
N VAL A 236 -6.33 -13.15 -8.54
CA VAL A 236 -5.24 -12.41 -7.90
C VAL A 236 -4.01 -12.48 -8.79
N LEU A 237 -3.37 -11.34 -9.00
CA LEU A 237 -2.07 -11.25 -9.65
C LEU A 237 -0.95 -11.40 -8.61
N SER A 238 0.17 -11.96 -9.00
CA SER A 238 1.41 -11.88 -8.22
C SER A 238 2.56 -11.46 -9.12
N GLU A 239 3.24 -10.40 -8.74
CA GLU A 239 4.63 -10.20 -9.10
C GLU A 239 5.46 -11.15 -8.27
N LEU A 240 6.33 -11.93 -8.88
CA LEU A 240 7.01 -12.99 -8.16
C LEU A 240 8.39 -13.30 -8.74
N ASN A 241 9.22 -13.99 -7.95
CA ASN A 241 10.59 -14.39 -8.23
C ASN A 241 11.63 -13.25 -8.23
N GLY A 242 11.24 -11.99 -8.01
CA GLY A 242 12.19 -10.90 -7.85
C GLY A 242 13.16 -11.17 -6.70
N VAL A 243 14.42 -10.74 -6.84
CA VAL A 243 15.45 -10.87 -5.78
C VAL A 243 15.78 -12.34 -5.41
N THR A 244 15.48 -13.29 -6.27
CA THR A 244 15.79 -14.70 -6.03
C THR A 244 17.18 -15.13 -6.52
N ASP A 245 17.89 -14.21 -7.18
CA ASP A 245 19.22 -14.40 -7.75
C ASP A 245 19.28 -15.30 -9.01
N TRP A 246 20.46 -15.40 -9.62
CA TRP A 246 20.69 -16.08 -10.91
C TRP A 246 20.64 -17.60 -10.84
N ASP A 247 20.79 -18.17 -9.65
CA ASP A 247 20.79 -19.61 -9.41
C ASP A 247 19.42 -20.18 -9.02
N PHE A 248 18.37 -19.34 -9.02
CA PHE A 248 17.01 -19.78 -8.73
C PHE A 248 16.50 -20.77 -9.78
N ASP A 249 16.36 -22.04 -9.38
CA ASP A 249 16.10 -23.16 -10.27
C ASP A 249 14.58 -23.43 -10.49
N PHE A 250 14.28 -24.46 -11.29
CA PHE A 250 12.90 -24.85 -11.57
C PHE A 250 12.14 -25.36 -10.34
N LYS A 251 12.84 -25.94 -9.35
CA LYS A 251 12.23 -26.33 -8.09
C LYS A 251 11.78 -25.10 -7.30
N GLY A 252 12.61 -24.07 -7.26
CA GLY A 252 12.29 -22.78 -6.65
C GLY A 252 11.10 -22.13 -7.36
N HIS A 253 11.17 -21.93 -8.67
CA HIS A 253 10.05 -21.35 -9.44
C HIS A 253 8.74 -22.12 -9.26
N LYS A 254 8.77 -23.45 -9.28
CA LYS A 254 7.59 -24.27 -9.07
C LYS A 254 7.06 -24.14 -7.65
N GLY A 255 7.90 -24.29 -6.65
CA GLY A 255 7.52 -24.22 -5.23
C GLY A 255 6.92 -22.86 -4.87
N HIS A 256 7.59 -21.79 -5.31
CA HIS A 256 7.14 -20.41 -5.08
C HIS A 256 5.77 -20.12 -5.71
N GLY A 257 5.53 -20.61 -6.92
CA GLY A 257 4.24 -20.44 -7.58
C GLY A 257 3.13 -21.39 -7.08
N ASP A 258 3.46 -22.61 -6.63
CA ASP A 258 2.47 -23.60 -6.21
C ASP A 258 1.71 -23.18 -4.94
N TRP A 259 2.41 -22.67 -3.90
CA TRP A 259 1.74 -22.22 -2.69
C TRP A 259 0.87 -20.97 -2.94
N GLN A 260 1.34 -20.07 -3.81
CA GLN A 260 0.56 -18.91 -4.22
C GLN A 260 -0.69 -19.32 -4.98
N ALA A 261 -0.59 -20.29 -5.90
CA ALA A 261 -1.74 -20.84 -6.59
C ALA A 261 -2.76 -21.48 -5.63
N ALA A 262 -2.29 -22.21 -4.62
CA ALA A 262 -3.14 -22.78 -3.58
C ALA A 262 -3.87 -21.70 -2.77
N LEU A 263 -3.30 -20.51 -2.64
CA LEU A 263 -3.93 -19.35 -1.99
C LEU A 263 -4.74 -18.47 -2.94
N GLY A 264 -4.85 -18.81 -4.22
CA GLY A 264 -5.77 -18.17 -5.17
C GLY A 264 -5.11 -17.21 -6.16
N VAL A 265 -3.78 -17.20 -6.26
CA VAL A 265 -3.08 -16.48 -7.33
C VAL A 265 -3.32 -17.19 -8.65
N THR A 266 -3.83 -16.46 -9.63
CA THR A 266 -4.19 -16.98 -10.96
C THR A 266 -3.46 -16.28 -12.10
N VAL A 267 -2.88 -15.11 -11.84
CA VAL A 267 -2.06 -14.37 -12.82
C VAL A 267 -0.67 -14.21 -12.25
N ARG A 268 0.32 -14.60 -13.02
CA ARG A 268 1.75 -14.55 -12.65
C ARG A 268 2.48 -13.59 -13.53
N VAL A 269 3.19 -12.66 -12.91
CA VAL A 269 4.07 -11.68 -13.54
C VAL A 269 5.48 -11.88 -12.97
N PRO A 270 6.26 -12.80 -13.56
CA PRO A 270 7.61 -13.04 -13.08
C PRO A 270 8.50 -11.80 -13.20
N HIS A 271 9.15 -11.44 -12.16
CA HIS A 271 10.17 -10.40 -12.15
C HIS A 271 11.55 -11.04 -12.31
N LEU A 272 12.21 -10.94 -13.47
CA LEU A 272 11.65 -10.39 -14.70
C LEU A 272 12.38 -10.94 -15.94
N SER A 273 12.21 -10.26 -17.03
CA SER A 273 12.85 -10.56 -18.30
C SER A 273 13.41 -9.27 -18.91
N TRP A 274 14.70 -9.00 -18.71
CA TRP A 274 15.33 -7.79 -19.25
C TRP A 274 15.48 -7.85 -20.76
N LEU A 275 15.17 -6.75 -21.44
CA LEU A 275 15.46 -6.60 -22.85
C LEU A 275 16.98 -6.60 -23.13
N SER A 276 17.77 -6.03 -22.21
CA SER A 276 19.21 -5.89 -22.32
C SER A 276 19.85 -5.88 -20.94
N MET A 277 21.07 -6.41 -20.83
CA MET A 277 21.92 -6.32 -19.64
C MET A 277 22.75 -5.02 -19.58
N GLY A 278 22.52 -4.08 -20.48
CA GLY A 278 23.15 -2.76 -20.45
C GLY A 278 22.57 -1.87 -19.36
N GLY A 279 23.45 -1.18 -18.63
CA GLY A 279 23.06 -0.33 -17.49
C GLY A 279 22.91 -1.12 -16.17
N GLU A 280 23.22 -0.50 -15.04
CA GLU A 280 23.23 -1.16 -13.73
C GLU A 280 21.85 -1.54 -13.25
N ALA A 281 20.88 -0.65 -13.35
CA ALA A 281 19.50 -0.89 -12.94
C ALA A 281 18.84 -2.11 -13.61
N LYS A 282 19.31 -2.50 -14.79
CA LYS A 282 18.82 -3.68 -15.49
C LYS A 282 19.46 -5.00 -15.04
N ARG A 283 20.31 -4.96 -14.04
CA ARG A 283 20.98 -6.14 -13.45
C ARG A 283 20.52 -6.40 -12.02
N ASP A 284 19.72 -5.45 -11.49
CA ASP A 284 19.15 -5.59 -10.17
C ASP A 284 18.02 -6.62 -10.18
N TYR A 285 17.81 -7.23 -9.03
CA TYR A 285 16.69 -8.10 -8.73
C TYR A 285 16.46 -9.26 -9.71
N PRO A 286 17.51 -10.08 -10.09
CA PRO A 286 17.23 -11.30 -10.84
C PRO A 286 16.30 -12.20 -10.01
N ALA A 287 15.43 -13.10 -10.55
CA ALA A 287 15.79 -14.07 -11.53
C ALA A 287 15.31 -13.72 -12.93
N SER A 288 16.18 -13.80 -13.91
CA SER A 288 15.78 -13.71 -15.30
C SER A 288 15.23 -15.04 -15.82
N ILE A 289 14.08 -14.98 -16.46
CA ILE A 289 13.43 -16.12 -17.11
C ILE A 289 13.63 -16.15 -18.62
N SER A 290 14.39 -15.19 -19.17
CA SER A 290 14.62 -15.04 -20.61
C SER A 290 16.03 -15.46 -21.01
N TYR A 291 16.47 -15.02 -22.19
CA TYR A 291 17.71 -15.45 -22.84
C TYR A 291 18.99 -15.23 -22.02
N GLN A 292 18.94 -14.41 -20.99
CA GLN A 292 20.05 -14.21 -20.05
C GLN A 292 20.29 -15.43 -19.13
N SER A 293 19.29 -16.30 -18.98
CA SER A 293 19.40 -17.52 -18.20
C SER A 293 19.74 -18.71 -19.08
N PRO A 294 20.68 -19.60 -18.68
CA PRO A 294 21.10 -20.71 -19.50
C PRO A 294 20.01 -21.75 -19.78
N TRP A 295 18.99 -21.80 -18.94
CA TRP A 295 17.87 -22.72 -19.01
C TRP A 295 16.60 -22.14 -19.66
N TYR A 296 16.63 -20.90 -20.19
CA TYR A 296 15.40 -20.19 -20.64
C TYR A 296 14.59 -20.98 -21.69
N LYS A 297 15.27 -21.75 -22.60
CA LYS A 297 14.60 -22.61 -23.59
C LYS A 297 13.78 -23.74 -22.96
N LYS A 298 14.01 -24.05 -21.68
CA LYS A 298 13.30 -25.07 -20.91
C LYS A 298 12.23 -24.48 -19.99
N TYR A 299 12.16 -23.16 -19.87
CA TYR A 299 11.16 -22.49 -19.03
C TYR A 299 9.70 -22.85 -19.35
N PRO A 300 9.32 -23.22 -20.59
CA PRO A 300 8.00 -23.77 -20.87
C PRO A 300 7.55 -24.92 -19.96
N ILE A 301 8.48 -25.68 -19.37
CA ILE A 301 8.14 -26.71 -18.37
C ILE A 301 7.40 -26.11 -17.18
N ILE A 302 7.85 -24.94 -16.70
CA ILE A 302 7.22 -24.20 -15.60
C ILE A 302 5.93 -23.52 -16.07
N ALA A 303 5.98 -22.86 -17.24
CA ALA A 303 4.82 -22.19 -17.81
C ALA A 303 3.65 -23.17 -18.06
N ASP A 304 3.92 -24.33 -18.63
CA ASP A 304 2.93 -25.38 -18.87
C ASP A 304 2.38 -25.99 -17.58
N HIS A 305 3.21 -26.12 -16.54
CA HIS A 305 2.77 -26.55 -15.22
C HIS A 305 1.71 -25.58 -14.70
N PHE A 306 2.00 -24.29 -14.68
CA PHE A 306 1.06 -23.29 -14.18
C PHE A 306 -0.14 -23.07 -15.07
N ALA A 307 -0.03 -23.25 -16.38
CA ALA A 307 -1.18 -23.25 -17.27
C ALA A 307 -2.20 -24.35 -16.89
N ARG A 308 -1.70 -25.56 -16.58
CA ARG A 308 -2.54 -26.68 -16.09
C ARG A 308 -3.12 -26.41 -14.70
N VAL A 309 -2.30 -25.88 -13.78
CA VAL A 309 -2.76 -25.50 -12.43
C VAL A 309 -3.87 -24.45 -12.53
N ASN A 310 -3.67 -23.41 -13.33
CA ASN A 310 -4.67 -22.37 -13.53
C ASN A 310 -5.97 -22.91 -14.13
N ALA A 311 -5.87 -23.80 -15.13
CA ALA A 311 -7.06 -24.43 -15.73
C ALA A 311 -7.91 -25.20 -14.70
N ALA A 312 -7.28 -25.74 -13.64
CA ALA A 312 -7.99 -26.37 -12.53
C ALA A 312 -8.50 -25.37 -11.50
N MET A 313 -7.65 -24.41 -11.08
CA MET A 313 -7.93 -23.50 -9.97
C MET A 313 -8.91 -22.38 -10.32
N THR A 314 -9.08 -22.03 -11.59
CA THR A 314 -10.01 -21.00 -12.06
C THR A 314 -11.42 -21.56 -12.38
N ARG A 315 -11.62 -22.87 -12.29
CA ARG A 315 -12.92 -23.51 -12.51
C ARG A 315 -13.68 -23.68 -11.20
N GLY A 316 -14.99 -23.46 -11.26
CA GLY A 316 -15.87 -23.63 -10.11
C GLY A 316 -15.89 -22.40 -9.20
N ARG A 317 -16.34 -22.61 -7.97
CA ARG A 317 -16.48 -21.55 -6.96
C ARG A 317 -15.82 -21.99 -5.67
N ALA A 318 -15.09 -21.06 -5.05
CA ALA A 318 -14.50 -21.27 -3.73
C ALA A 318 -15.62 -21.50 -2.69
N ARG A 319 -15.47 -22.55 -1.86
CA ARG A 319 -16.34 -22.78 -0.69
C ARG A 319 -15.64 -22.24 0.55
N VAL A 320 -16.03 -21.05 0.97
CA VAL A 320 -15.53 -20.39 2.17
C VAL A 320 -16.52 -20.63 3.31
N ARG A 321 -16.06 -21.21 4.43
CA ARG A 321 -16.87 -21.51 5.63
C ARG A 321 -16.36 -20.80 6.87
N VAL A 322 -15.17 -20.23 6.82
CA VAL A 322 -14.52 -19.56 7.94
C VAL A 322 -14.11 -18.18 7.49
N ALA A 323 -14.53 -17.16 8.23
CA ALA A 323 -14.03 -15.80 8.12
C ALA A 323 -12.96 -15.57 9.19
N VAL A 324 -11.87 -14.91 8.82
CA VAL A 324 -10.83 -14.46 9.73
C VAL A 324 -10.85 -12.94 9.70
N VAL A 325 -11.00 -12.31 10.87
CA VAL A 325 -10.91 -10.85 10.99
C VAL A 325 -9.46 -10.44 10.83
N HIS A 326 -9.20 -9.50 9.92
CA HIS A 326 -7.91 -8.85 9.77
C HIS A 326 -7.90 -7.62 10.69
N PRO A 327 -7.15 -7.61 11.81
CA PRO A 327 -7.38 -6.67 12.90
C PRO A 327 -6.57 -5.37 12.75
N VAL A 328 -6.53 -4.76 11.56
CA VAL A 328 -5.76 -3.54 11.31
C VAL A 328 -6.24 -2.38 12.20
N GLU A 329 -7.55 -2.26 12.39
CA GLU A 329 -8.15 -1.23 13.26
C GLU A 329 -7.73 -1.40 14.73
N SER A 330 -7.54 -2.65 15.19
CA SER A 330 -7.00 -2.89 16.53
C SER A 330 -5.55 -2.42 16.65
N TYR A 331 -4.76 -2.56 15.58
CA TYR A 331 -3.41 -2.02 15.54
C TYR A 331 -3.40 -0.48 15.57
N TRP A 332 -4.37 0.18 14.94
CA TRP A 332 -4.47 1.64 14.99
C TRP A 332 -4.72 2.18 16.40
N LEU A 333 -5.30 1.35 17.27
CA LEU A 333 -5.61 1.70 18.66
C LEU A 333 -4.46 1.39 19.63
N ALA A 334 -3.51 0.55 19.21
CA ALA A 334 -2.37 0.11 20.03
C ALA A 334 -1.21 1.12 20.05
#